data_e96322d45cd88ac1c4749144bf859401
#
_entry.id   e96322d45cd88ac1c4749144bf859401
#
_cell.length_a   1.000
_cell.length_b   1.000
_cell.length_c   1.000
_cell.angle_alpha   90.00
_cell.angle_beta   90.00
_cell.angle_gamma   90.00
#
_symmetry.space_group_name_H-M   'P 1'
#
loop_
_entity.id
_entity.type
_entity.pdbx_description
1 polymer ?
#
loop_
_entity_poly.entity_id
_entity_poly.type
_entity_poly.pdbx_seq_one_letter_code
_entity_poly.pdbx_strand_id
1 'polypeptide(L)'
;MKKILLFLAFASWLFAVDATISVVNKGLALPKIVLQDATTAVGDQTFKGKFHKIMLGDLKVSSDFEVVDEYIASSYEGDSNTNVMSEKGAQLIFRYALEGSANSPLSLRVKLINAKTATTQYEKIYNMNDGAKYPFIAHKAIVELINELKMPPVNWMEKFIIFSKYTSARQSSIVV
;
A
#
# COMPACT_ATOMS: atom_id res chain seq x y z
N MET A 1 57.86 26.89 15.53
CA MET A 1 57.53 25.61 14.88
C MET A 1 56.46 24.77 15.63
N LYS A 2 56.47 24.69 16.97
CA LYS A 2 55.44 23.90 17.72
C LYS A 2 54.01 24.41 17.59
N LYS A 3 53.79 25.73 17.42
CA LYS A 3 52.42 26.32 17.27
C LYS A 3 51.77 26.07 15.91
N ILE A 4 52.59 25.86 14.88
CA ILE A 4 52.09 25.55 13.51
C ILE A 4 51.63 24.11 13.42
N LEU A 5 52.31 23.19 14.14
CA LEU A 5 51.91 21.76 14.19
C LEU A 5 50.54 21.57 14.88
N LEU A 6 50.26 22.41 15.91
CA LEU A 6 48.99 22.35 16.62
C LEU A 6 47.79 22.82 15.76
N PHE A 7 48.02 23.75 14.85
CA PHE A 7 46.99 24.25 13.95
C PHE A 7 46.64 23.26 12.84
N LEU A 8 47.59 22.48 12.36
CA LEU A 8 47.37 21.44 11.37
C LEU A 8 46.59 20.24 11.97
N ALA A 9 46.75 19.94 13.25
CA ALA A 9 46.01 18.88 13.92
C ALA A 9 44.51 19.20 14.14
N PHE A 10 44.17 20.51 14.20
CA PHE A 10 42.77 20.93 14.35
C PHE A 10 42.01 21.01 13.00
N ALA A 11 42.71 21.14 11.89
CA ALA A 11 42.11 21.23 10.55
C ALA A 11 41.59 19.87 10.03
N SER A 12 42.04 18.75 10.60
CA SER A 12 41.62 17.39 10.18
C SER A 12 40.27 16.95 10.73
N TRP A 13 39.63 17.74 11.62
CA TRP A 13 38.31 17.40 12.21
C TRP A 13 37.12 17.95 11.43
N LEU A 14 37.37 18.66 10.34
CA LEU A 14 36.30 19.36 9.57
C LEU A 14 35.82 18.61 8.33
N PHE A 15 36.27 17.39 8.07
CA PHE A 15 35.88 16.63 6.87
C PHE A 15 35.10 15.36 7.13
N ALA A 16 34.35 15.26 8.22
CA ALA A 16 33.33 14.27 8.36
C ALA A 16 32.02 14.74 7.69
N VAL A 17 32.04 14.85 6.36
CA VAL A 17 30.78 14.89 5.59
C VAL A 17 30.32 13.44 5.52
N ASP A 18 29.42 13.09 6.39
CA ASP A 18 28.69 11.82 6.33
C ASP A 18 27.71 11.90 5.17
N ALA A 19 28.21 11.71 3.95
CA ALA A 19 27.36 11.55 2.78
C ALA A 19 26.79 10.14 2.83
N THR A 20 25.65 9.97 3.47
CA THR A 20 24.86 8.74 3.37
C THR A 20 24.32 8.67 1.95
N ILE A 21 25.10 8.08 1.04
CA ILE A 21 24.60 7.70 -0.28
C ILE A 21 23.68 6.52 -0.07
N SER A 22 22.40 6.76 0.03
CA SER A 22 21.38 5.72 -0.10
C SER A 22 21.48 5.17 -1.53
N VAL A 23 22.27 4.11 -1.73
CA VAL A 23 22.24 3.34 -2.96
C VAL A 23 20.93 2.58 -2.97
N VAL A 24 19.91 3.19 -3.55
CA VAL A 24 18.70 2.46 -3.95
C VAL A 24 19.16 1.45 -4.98
N ASN A 25 19.17 0.18 -4.60
CA ASN A 25 19.58 -0.92 -5.45
C ASN A 25 18.53 -1.07 -6.59
N LYS A 26 18.72 -0.33 -7.67
CA LYS A 26 17.85 -0.33 -8.87
C LYS A 26 17.92 -1.62 -9.69
N GLY A 27 18.46 -2.68 -9.12
CA GLY A 27 18.73 -3.96 -9.84
C GLY A 27 17.86 -5.13 -9.38
N LEU A 28 17.06 -5.02 -8.32
CA LEU A 28 16.14 -6.08 -7.94
C LEU A 28 14.77 -5.83 -8.61
N ALA A 29 14.31 -6.83 -9.36
CA ALA A 29 12.96 -6.81 -9.90
C ALA A 29 11.95 -6.66 -8.75
N LEU A 30 10.97 -5.76 -8.93
CA LEU A 30 9.91 -5.58 -7.94
C LEU A 30 9.14 -6.90 -7.76
N PRO A 31 8.73 -7.24 -6.52
CA PRO A 31 7.94 -8.43 -6.30
C PRO A 31 6.59 -8.29 -7.02
N LYS A 32 6.22 -9.33 -7.77
CA LYS A 32 4.94 -9.37 -8.47
C LYS A 32 3.82 -9.71 -7.52
N ILE A 33 2.84 -8.82 -7.38
CA ILE A 33 1.69 -8.95 -6.49
C ILE A 33 0.39 -9.05 -7.26
N VAL A 34 -0.50 -9.92 -6.78
CA VAL A 34 -1.87 -10.10 -7.29
C VAL A 34 -2.85 -9.65 -6.22
N LEU A 35 -3.82 -8.80 -6.58
CA LEU A 35 -4.95 -8.45 -5.73
C LEU A 35 -6.13 -9.37 -6.02
N GLN A 36 -6.63 -10.07 -4.98
CA GLN A 36 -7.78 -10.98 -5.10
C GLN A 36 -8.97 -10.49 -4.27
N ASP A 37 -10.13 -10.46 -4.89
CA ASP A 37 -11.41 -10.15 -4.25
C ASP A 37 -12.12 -11.46 -3.82
N ALA A 38 -12.20 -11.67 -2.53
CA ALA A 38 -12.94 -12.78 -1.91
C ALA A 38 -14.25 -12.33 -1.25
N THR A 39 -14.78 -11.18 -1.65
CA THR A 39 -16.01 -10.60 -1.11
C THR A 39 -17.23 -11.37 -1.59
N THR A 40 -17.95 -11.98 -0.67
CA THR A 40 -19.21 -12.70 -0.93
C THR A 40 -20.43 -12.00 -0.30
N ALA A 41 -20.22 -11.26 0.78
CA ALA A 41 -21.30 -10.66 1.59
C ALA A 41 -21.85 -9.34 1.03
N VAL A 42 -21.20 -8.73 0.03
CA VAL A 42 -21.61 -7.44 -0.56
C VAL A 42 -22.32 -7.67 -1.89
N GLY A 43 -23.61 -7.31 -1.97
CA GLY A 43 -24.42 -7.46 -3.19
C GLY A 43 -24.21 -6.33 -4.21
N ASP A 44 -23.80 -5.14 -3.76
CA ASP A 44 -23.59 -3.98 -4.64
C ASP A 44 -22.26 -4.12 -5.43
N GLN A 45 -22.40 -4.53 -6.69
CA GLN A 45 -21.26 -4.72 -7.60
C GLN A 45 -20.55 -3.39 -7.94
N THR A 46 -21.28 -2.27 -7.94
CA THR A 46 -20.67 -0.95 -8.17
C THR A 46 -19.76 -0.56 -7.02
N PHE A 47 -20.20 -0.79 -5.80
CA PHE A 47 -19.43 -0.54 -4.59
C PHE A 47 -18.18 -1.45 -4.54
N LYS A 48 -18.34 -2.76 -4.78
CA LYS A 48 -17.22 -3.71 -4.89
C LYS A 48 -16.18 -3.25 -5.92
N GLY A 49 -16.64 -2.87 -7.10
CA GLY A 49 -15.75 -2.40 -8.17
C GLY A 49 -14.99 -1.12 -7.82
N LYS A 50 -15.64 -0.17 -7.14
CA LYS A 50 -14.99 1.05 -6.65
C LYS A 50 -13.94 0.72 -5.58
N PHE A 51 -14.27 -0.13 -4.62
CA PHE A 51 -13.35 -0.55 -3.57
C PHE A 51 -12.12 -1.24 -4.15
N HIS A 52 -12.33 -2.21 -5.06
CA HIS A 52 -11.23 -2.90 -5.74
C HIS A 52 -10.29 -1.94 -6.48
N LYS A 53 -10.87 -0.96 -7.21
CA LYS A 53 -10.08 0.03 -7.95
C LYS A 53 -9.21 0.88 -7.04
N ILE A 54 -9.68 1.24 -5.84
CA ILE A 54 -8.88 2.00 -4.88
C ILE A 54 -7.71 1.14 -4.41
N MET A 55 -7.95 -0.08 -3.94
CA MET A 55 -6.88 -0.94 -3.47
C MET A 55 -5.84 -1.25 -4.56
N LEU A 56 -6.30 -1.50 -5.78
CA LEU A 56 -5.42 -1.73 -6.92
C LEU A 56 -4.62 -0.47 -7.29
N GLY A 57 -5.27 0.70 -7.24
CA GLY A 57 -4.63 1.99 -7.45
C GLY A 57 -3.53 2.28 -6.43
N ASP A 58 -3.80 2.03 -5.16
CA ASP A 58 -2.84 2.23 -4.07
C ASP A 58 -1.62 1.33 -4.21
N LEU A 59 -1.81 0.05 -4.55
CA LEU A 59 -0.71 -0.87 -4.85
C LEU A 59 0.16 -0.38 -6.02
N LYS A 60 -0.44 0.17 -7.07
CA LYS A 60 0.29 0.73 -8.22
C LYS A 60 1.04 2.01 -7.87
N VAL A 61 0.39 2.90 -7.12
CA VAL A 61 0.96 4.21 -6.77
C VAL A 61 2.08 4.08 -5.74
N SER A 62 2.09 3.05 -4.90
CA SER A 62 3.21 2.78 -3.99
C SER A 62 4.53 2.57 -4.73
N SER A 63 4.47 2.08 -5.96
CA SER A 63 5.64 1.76 -6.79
C SER A 63 6.57 0.68 -6.20
N ASP A 64 6.08 -0.07 -5.21
CA ASP A 64 6.84 -1.12 -4.53
C ASP A 64 6.63 -2.50 -5.15
N PHE A 65 5.67 -2.62 -6.07
CA PHE A 65 5.25 -3.89 -6.67
C PHE A 65 5.11 -3.81 -8.19
N GLU A 66 5.35 -4.94 -8.85
CA GLU A 66 4.79 -5.23 -10.17
C GLU A 66 3.36 -5.74 -9.96
N VAL A 67 2.37 -4.88 -10.18
CA VAL A 67 0.96 -5.19 -9.89
C VAL A 67 0.29 -5.83 -11.09
N VAL A 68 -0.34 -6.98 -10.90
CA VAL A 68 -1.17 -7.61 -11.94
C VAL A 68 -2.49 -6.86 -12.06
N ASP A 69 -2.72 -6.26 -13.22
CA ASP A 69 -3.90 -5.43 -13.53
C ASP A 69 -5.06 -6.29 -14.06
N GLU A 70 -5.51 -7.23 -13.26
CA GLU A 70 -6.60 -8.14 -13.59
C GLU A 70 -7.51 -8.29 -12.37
N TYR A 71 -8.84 -8.24 -12.57
CA TYR A 71 -9.77 -8.58 -11.50
C TYR A 71 -9.82 -10.09 -11.31
N ILE A 72 -9.47 -10.54 -10.12
CA ILE A 72 -9.42 -11.96 -9.78
C ILE A 72 -10.33 -12.22 -8.58
N ALA A 73 -11.44 -12.89 -8.84
CA ALA A 73 -12.31 -13.38 -7.78
C ALA A 73 -11.68 -14.62 -7.12
N SER A 74 -11.86 -14.75 -5.81
CA SER A 74 -11.32 -15.86 -5.02
C SER A 74 -12.25 -16.24 -3.87
N SER A 75 -11.91 -17.29 -3.13
CA SER A 75 -12.49 -17.58 -1.81
C SER A 75 -11.56 -17.07 -0.73
N TYR A 76 -12.09 -16.52 0.36
CA TYR A 76 -11.25 -16.06 1.46
C TYR A 76 -10.57 -17.22 2.16
N GLU A 77 -11.30 -18.29 2.38
CA GLU A 77 -10.77 -19.55 2.94
C GLU A 77 -10.35 -20.51 1.82
N GLY A 78 -9.29 -21.29 2.08
CA GLY A 78 -8.75 -22.27 1.16
C GLY A 78 -7.67 -21.75 0.19
N ASP A 79 -7.06 -22.68 -0.52
CA ASP A 79 -5.90 -22.42 -1.40
C ASP A 79 -6.31 -22.13 -2.85
N SER A 80 -7.56 -21.73 -3.07
CA SER A 80 -8.07 -21.50 -4.41
C SER A 80 -7.17 -20.56 -5.21
N ASN A 81 -6.71 -21.03 -6.37
CA ASN A 81 -5.92 -20.29 -7.35
C ASN A 81 -4.47 -19.87 -6.94
N THR A 82 -3.96 -20.24 -5.76
CA THR A 82 -2.61 -19.87 -5.35
C THR A 82 -1.56 -20.46 -6.29
N ASN A 83 -1.68 -21.74 -6.64
CA ASN A 83 -0.77 -22.42 -7.59
C ASN A 83 -0.82 -21.76 -8.98
N VAL A 84 -2.01 -21.45 -9.49
CA VAL A 84 -2.20 -20.79 -10.78
C VAL A 84 -1.53 -19.41 -10.79
N MET A 85 -1.64 -18.66 -9.69
CA MET A 85 -0.98 -17.35 -9.59
C MET A 85 0.55 -17.49 -9.54
N SER A 86 1.06 -18.49 -8.83
CA SER A 86 2.50 -18.81 -8.82
C SER A 86 3.02 -19.18 -10.20
N GLU A 87 2.29 -19.98 -10.98
CA GLU A 87 2.64 -20.32 -12.36
C GLU A 87 2.66 -19.09 -13.28
N LYS A 88 1.79 -18.10 -13.05
CA LYS A 88 1.81 -16.79 -13.72
C LYS A 88 2.93 -15.86 -13.23
N GLY A 89 3.80 -16.34 -12.35
CA GLY A 89 4.95 -15.62 -11.83
C GLY A 89 4.65 -14.68 -10.66
N ALA A 90 3.45 -14.75 -10.06
CA ALA A 90 3.16 -14.01 -8.84
C ALA A 90 4.00 -14.53 -7.67
N GLN A 91 4.53 -13.63 -6.87
CA GLN A 91 5.27 -13.93 -5.64
C GLN A 91 4.39 -13.73 -4.41
N LEU A 92 3.51 -12.73 -4.49
CA LEU A 92 2.61 -12.32 -3.42
C LEU A 92 1.17 -12.29 -3.91
N ILE A 93 0.26 -12.72 -3.07
CA ILE A 93 -1.18 -12.60 -3.27
C ILE A 93 -1.75 -11.83 -2.10
N PHE A 94 -2.30 -10.64 -2.36
CA PHE A 94 -3.03 -9.86 -1.39
C PHE A 94 -4.52 -10.11 -1.59
N ARG A 95 -5.12 -10.84 -0.68
CA ARG A 95 -6.53 -11.24 -0.74
C ARG A 95 -7.33 -10.45 0.27
N TYR A 96 -8.48 -9.95 -0.15
CA TYR A 96 -9.39 -9.25 0.75
C TYR A 96 -10.82 -9.78 0.65
N ALA A 97 -11.56 -9.60 1.74
CA ALA A 97 -13.00 -9.80 1.80
C ALA A 97 -13.65 -8.63 2.52
N LEU A 98 -14.69 -8.06 1.91
CA LEU A 98 -15.44 -6.93 2.41
C LEU A 98 -16.81 -7.35 2.90
N GLU A 99 -17.25 -6.81 4.04
CA GLU A 99 -18.58 -6.98 4.60
C GLU A 99 -19.18 -5.60 4.91
N GLY A 100 -20.48 -5.43 4.68
CA GLY A 100 -21.18 -4.16 4.86
C GLY A 100 -21.41 -3.40 3.54
N SER A 101 -21.57 -2.10 3.60
CA SER A 101 -21.84 -1.25 2.43
C SER A 101 -21.39 0.19 2.64
N ALA A 102 -21.47 1.03 1.59
CA ALA A 102 -21.19 2.46 1.72
C ALA A 102 -22.11 3.20 2.72
N ASN A 103 -23.27 2.62 3.05
CA ASN A 103 -24.26 3.22 3.94
C ASN A 103 -24.39 2.50 5.30
N SER A 104 -23.50 1.59 5.59
CA SER A 104 -23.47 0.80 6.83
C SER A 104 -22.03 0.63 7.33
N PRO A 105 -21.84 0.16 8.58
CA PRO A 105 -20.51 -0.21 9.02
C PRO A 105 -19.84 -1.20 8.07
N LEU A 106 -18.53 -1.03 7.90
CA LEU A 106 -17.70 -1.89 7.06
C LEU A 106 -16.74 -2.71 7.90
N SER A 107 -16.55 -3.95 7.49
CA SER A 107 -15.45 -4.81 7.92
C SER A 107 -14.65 -5.27 6.71
N LEU A 108 -13.36 -5.06 6.75
CA LEU A 108 -12.40 -5.48 5.73
C LEU A 108 -11.45 -6.50 6.34
N ARG A 109 -11.49 -7.73 5.84
CA ARG A 109 -10.51 -8.75 6.17
C ARG A 109 -9.49 -8.84 5.05
N VAL A 110 -8.22 -8.87 5.40
CA VAL A 110 -7.12 -8.98 4.44
C VAL A 110 -6.16 -10.06 4.84
N LYS A 111 -5.55 -10.72 3.87
CA LYS A 111 -4.40 -11.60 4.10
C LYS A 111 -3.39 -11.52 2.96
N LEU A 112 -2.12 -11.60 3.33
CA LEU A 112 -1.00 -11.72 2.41
C LEU A 112 -0.55 -13.18 2.37
N ILE A 113 -0.48 -13.74 1.19
CA ILE A 113 -0.12 -15.12 0.95
C ILE A 113 1.14 -15.14 0.08
N ASN A 114 2.12 -15.95 0.46
CA ASN A 114 3.22 -16.28 -0.42
C ASN A 114 2.71 -17.23 -1.51
N ALA A 115 2.77 -16.79 -2.77
CA ALA A 115 2.20 -17.56 -3.88
C ALA A 115 2.89 -18.90 -4.12
N LYS A 116 4.20 -18.99 -3.79
CA LYS A 116 4.99 -20.21 -4.01
C LYS A 116 4.75 -21.29 -2.95
N THR A 117 4.60 -20.87 -1.68
CA THR A 117 4.46 -21.79 -0.54
C THR A 117 3.03 -21.95 -0.07
N ALA A 118 2.09 -21.14 -0.60
CA ALA A 118 0.71 -21.04 -0.17
C ALA A 118 0.52 -20.70 1.32
N THR A 119 1.56 -20.12 1.97
CA THR A 119 1.52 -19.79 3.39
C THR A 119 1.04 -18.36 3.59
N THR A 120 0.15 -18.16 4.54
CA THR A 120 -0.28 -16.82 4.98
C THR A 120 0.84 -16.19 5.82
N GLN A 121 1.31 -15.04 5.38
CA GLN A 121 2.36 -14.26 6.05
C GLN A 121 1.80 -13.19 6.97
N TYR A 122 0.63 -12.67 6.62
CA TYR A 122 -0.02 -11.58 7.32
C TYR A 122 -1.53 -11.72 7.18
N GLU A 123 -2.28 -11.46 8.23
CA GLU A 123 -3.73 -11.41 8.23
C GLU A 123 -4.22 -10.35 9.20
N LYS A 124 -5.22 -9.55 8.80
CA LYS A 124 -5.77 -8.49 9.64
C LYS A 124 -7.22 -8.19 9.31
N ILE A 125 -7.93 -7.69 10.32
CA ILE A 125 -9.31 -7.21 10.20
C ILE A 125 -9.34 -5.73 10.56
N TYR A 126 -9.99 -4.94 9.71
CA TYR A 126 -10.25 -3.53 9.89
C TYR A 126 -11.74 -3.31 10.00
N ASN A 127 -12.16 -2.48 10.94
CA ASN A 127 -13.56 -2.11 11.13
C ASN A 127 -13.73 -0.60 11.01
N MET A 128 -14.81 -0.18 10.37
CA MET A 128 -15.16 1.22 10.17
C MET A 128 -16.65 1.42 10.36
N ASN A 129 -17.05 2.36 11.23
CA ASN A 129 -18.46 2.61 11.54
C ASN A 129 -19.18 3.36 10.42
N ASP A 130 -18.46 4.16 9.64
CA ASP A 130 -19.00 4.97 8.55
C ASP A 130 -18.54 4.42 7.19
N GLY A 131 -19.39 3.63 6.55
CA GLY A 131 -19.09 3.01 5.27
C GLY A 131 -18.86 3.99 4.12
N ALA A 132 -19.35 5.24 4.21
CA ALA A 132 -19.06 6.26 3.20
C ALA A 132 -17.56 6.60 3.13
N LYS A 133 -16.83 6.34 4.21
CA LYS A 133 -15.37 6.53 4.30
C LYS A 133 -14.57 5.31 3.85
N TYR A 134 -15.16 4.41 3.07
CA TYR A 134 -14.48 3.20 2.58
C TYR A 134 -13.12 3.43 1.90
N PRO A 135 -12.82 4.57 1.25
CA PRO A 135 -11.48 4.77 0.70
C PRO A 135 -10.38 4.74 1.78
N PHE A 136 -10.66 5.26 2.98
CA PHE A 136 -9.68 5.31 4.05
C PHE A 136 -9.33 3.93 4.63
N ILE A 137 -10.31 3.03 4.70
CA ILE A 137 -10.01 1.65 5.15
C ILE A 137 -9.19 0.89 4.11
N ALA A 138 -9.40 1.17 2.81
CA ALA A 138 -8.59 0.63 1.72
C ALA A 138 -7.15 1.16 1.78
N HIS A 139 -6.95 2.49 1.86
CA HIS A 139 -5.64 3.12 2.00
C HIS A 139 -4.88 2.57 3.20
N LYS A 140 -5.53 2.50 4.36
CA LYS A 140 -4.95 1.96 5.58
C LYS A 140 -4.45 0.53 5.41
N ALA A 141 -5.24 -0.33 4.77
CA ALA A 141 -4.86 -1.72 4.55
C ALA A 141 -3.60 -1.84 3.67
N ILE A 142 -3.45 -1.01 2.65
CA ILE A 142 -2.27 -0.99 1.79
C ILE A 142 -1.04 -0.40 2.51
N VAL A 143 -1.21 0.71 3.24
CA VAL A 143 -0.10 1.30 4.03
C VAL A 143 0.44 0.29 5.03
N GLU A 144 -0.43 -0.41 5.74
CA GLU A 144 -0.01 -1.42 6.71
C GLU A 144 0.63 -2.65 6.05
N LEU A 145 0.13 -3.09 4.88
CA LEU A 145 0.78 -4.14 4.08
C LEU A 145 2.23 -3.79 3.73
N ILE A 146 2.46 -2.56 3.26
CA ILE A 146 3.79 -2.07 2.86
C ILE A 146 4.71 -2.00 4.07
N ASN A 147 4.20 -1.52 5.22
CA ASN A 147 4.94 -1.48 6.47
C ASN A 147 5.28 -2.90 6.98
N GLU A 148 4.37 -3.86 6.87
CA GLU A 148 4.60 -5.26 7.24
C GLU A 148 5.72 -5.90 6.41
N LEU A 149 5.75 -5.59 5.13
CA LEU A 149 6.81 -6.04 4.21
C LEU A 149 8.12 -5.25 4.38
N LYS A 150 8.17 -4.28 5.31
CA LYS A 150 9.34 -3.41 5.57
C LYS A 150 9.84 -2.68 4.32
N MET A 151 8.91 -2.33 3.45
CA MET A 151 9.16 -1.52 2.25
C MET A 151 9.19 -0.03 2.59
N PRO A 152 9.62 0.85 1.67
CA PRO A 152 9.60 2.29 1.91
C PRO A 152 8.21 2.78 2.33
N PRO A 153 8.09 3.59 3.40
CA PRO A 153 6.80 3.94 3.96
C PRO A 153 5.99 4.87 3.03
N VAL A 154 4.72 4.55 2.85
CA VAL A 154 3.75 5.32 2.04
C VAL A 154 2.68 5.99 2.90
N ASN A 155 3.00 6.39 4.12
CA ASN A 155 2.07 6.97 5.10
C ASN A 155 1.36 8.25 4.61
N TRP A 156 1.83 8.85 3.51
CA TRP A 156 1.18 9.97 2.86
C TRP A 156 -0.20 9.58 2.27
N MET A 157 -0.45 8.30 1.96
CA MET A 157 -1.74 7.81 1.47
C MET A 157 -2.88 7.92 2.50
N GLU A 158 -2.55 7.97 3.79
CA GLU A 158 -3.53 8.16 4.86
C GLU A 158 -3.82 9.64 5.18
N LYS A 159 -3.19 10.57 4.46
CA LYS A 159 -3.35 12.00 4.70
C LYS A 159 -4.42 12.62 3.80
N PHE A 160 -5.14 13.57 4.36
CA PHE A 160 -6.06 14.39 3.59
C PHE A 160 -5.32 15.41 2.76
N ILE A 161 -5.78 15.62 1.54
CA ILE A 161 -5.37 16.75 0.70
C ILE A 161 -6.48 17.79 0.75
N ILE A 162 -6.15 18.98 1.24
CA ILE A 162 -7.07 20.10 1.29
C ILE A 162 -6.72 21.03 0.14
N PHE A 163 -7.69 21.35 -0.72
CA PHE A 163 -7.51 22.28 -1.82
C PHE A 163 -8.72 23.18 -2.02
N SER A 164 -8.48 24.33 -2.63
CA SER A 164 -9.52 25.27 -3.01
C SER A 164 -10.02 24.93 -4.42
N LYS A 165 -11.32 24.70 -4.55
CA LYS A 165 -12.00 24.49 -5.83
C LYS A 165 -12.82 25.71 -6.19
N TYR A 166 -12.61 26.29 -7.36
CA TYR A 166 -13.48 27.34 -7.89
C TYR A 166 -14.82 26.73 -8.32
N THR A 167 -15.91 27.23 -7.76
CA THR A 167 -17.28 26.82 -8.09
C THR A 167 -17.92 27.77 -9.10
N SER A 168 -17.43 29.00 -9.16
CA SER A 168 -17.75 30.01 -10.18
C SER A 168 -16.61 31.05 -10.27
N ALA A 169 -16.72 32.02 -11.18
CA ALA A 169 -15.70 33.06 -11.39
C ALA A 169 -15.35 33.89 -10.13
N ARG A 170 -16.21 33.88 -9.10
CA ARG A 170 -16.03 34.64 -7.86
C ARG A 170 -16.26 33.87 -6.58
N GLN A 171 -16.41 32.54 -6.68
CA GLN A 171 -16.67 31.69 -5.52
C GLN A 171 -15.73 30.50 -5.53
N SER A 172 -15.14 30.23 -4.39
CA SER A 172 -14.35 29.03 -4.15
C SER A 172 -14.87 28.30 -2.92
N SER A 173 -14.74 26.99 -2.92
CA SER A 173 -14.99 26.14 -1.75
C SER A 173 -13.71 25.38 -1.39
N ILE A 174 -13.56 25.09 -0.10
CA ILE A 174 -12.52 24.20 0.39
C ILE A 174 -13.05 22.77 0.25
N VAL A 175 -12.25 21.90 -0.35
CA VAL A 175 -12.55 20.49 -0.54
C VAL A 175 -11.48 19.67 0.17
N VAL A 176 -11.89 18.60 0.85
CA VAL A 176 -11.04 17.66 1.55
C VAL A 176 -11.16 16.30 0.88
#